data_cf5250db372dd40fdf9b7b8056889bf4
#
_entry.id   cf5250db372dd40fdf9b7b8056889bf4
#
_cell.length_a   1.000
_cell.length_b   1.000
_cell.length_c   1.000
_cell.angle_alpha   90.00
_cell.angle_beta   90.00
_cell.angle_gamma   90.00
#
_symmetry.space_group_name_H-M   'P 1'
#
loop_
_entity.id
_entity.type
_entity.pdbx_description
1 polymer ?
#
loop_
_entity_poly.entity_id
_entity_poly.type
_entity_poly.pdbx_seq_one_letter_code
_entity_poly.pdbx_strand_id
1 'polypeptide(L)' 'MGGGFGGKTHVWTEPVALALSRKAGRPVKLVMSREEVFRASGPTSATSIDVKIGATKDGKITAGTATLRYTGGPYP' A
#
# COMPACT_ATOMS: atom_id res chain seq x y z
N MET A 1 0.81 -3.99 12.24
CA MET A 1 0.35 -3.54 10.89
C MET A 1 0.36 -2.02 10.86
N GLY A 2 1.16 -1.41 10.01
CA GLY A 2 1.36 0.05 9.97
C GLY A 2 0.50 0.77 8.92
N GLY A 3 -0.79 0.55 8.92
CA GLY A 3 -1.73 1.06 7.92
C GLY A 3 -2.06 0.03 6.85
N GLY A 4 -3.20 0.16 6.20
CA GLY A 4 -3.70 -0.78 5.18
C GLY A 4 -3.82 -0.16 3.80
N PHE A 5 -4.39 1.03 3.72
CA PHE A 5 -4.59 1.80 2.48
C PHE A 5 -5.24 0.98 1.35
N GLY A 6 -6.15 0.06 1.69
CA GLY A 6 -6.77 -0.88 0.77
C GLY A 6 -5.94 -2.12 0.42
N GLY A 7 -4.63 -2.14 0.71
CA GLY A 7 -3.74 -3.25 0.36
C GLY A 7 -3.68 -4.40 1.38
N LYS A 8 -4.30 -4.24 2.55
CA LYS A 8 -4.25 -5.25 3.62
C LYS A 8 -5.62 -5.81 3.98
N THR A 9 -6.46 -5.97 2.98
CA THR A 9 -7.78 -6.61 3.09
C THR A 9 -7.70 -8.14 2.98
N HIS A 10 -6.56 -8.67 2.58
CA HIS A 10 -6.29 -10.09 2.45
C HIS A 10 -5.28 -10.54 3.49
N VAL A 11 -5.30 -11.83 3.82
CA VAL A 11 -4.28 -12.45 4.67
C VAL A 11 -3.07 -12.85 3.83
N TRP A 12 -1.87 -12.62 4.33
CA TRP A 12 -0.62 -12.88 3.59
C TRP A 12 0.26 -13.89 4.31
N THR A 13 0.82 -13.51 5.44
CA THR A 13 1.78 -14.31 6.19
C THR A 13 1.15 -15.13 7.31
N GLU A 14 -0.05 -14.74 7.75
CA GLU A 14 -0.72 -15.35 8.90
C GLU A 14 -0.98 -16.85 8.71
N PRO A 15 -1.55 -17.32 7.59
CA PRO A 15 -1.76 -18.75 7.36
C PRO A 15 -0.46 -19.54 7.29
N VAL A 16 0.60 -18.95 6.75
CA VAL A 16 1.93 -19.57 6.67
C VAL A 16 2.53 -19.73 8.06
N ALA A 17 2.49 -18.66 8.88
CA ALA A 17 2.97 -18.70 10.26
C ALA A 17 2.20 -19.75 11.09
N LEU A 18 0.88 -19.83 10.91
CA LEU A 18 0.03 -20.80 11.58
C LEU A 18 0.39 -22.25 11.18
N ALA A 19 0.53 -22.50 9.89
CA ALA A 19 0.91 -23.83 9.37
C ALA A 19 2.28 -24.26 9.87
N LEU A 20 3.25 -23.33 9.86
CA LEU A 20 4.60 -23.59 10.36
C LEU A 20 4.60 -23.86 11.86
N SER A 21 3.84 -23.10 12.66
CA SER A 21 3.70 -23.30 14.10
C SER A 21 3.09 -24.67 14.41
N ARG A 22 2.05 -25.05 13.68
CA ARG A 22 1.43 -26.38 13.81
C ARG A 22 2.42 -27.52 13.49
N LYS A 23 3.18 -27.37 12.41
CA LYS A 23 4.17 -28.38 11.98
C LYS A 23 5.34 -28.47 12.96
N ALA A 24 5.81 -27.34 13.48
CA ALA A 24 6.93 -27.28 14.41
C ALA A 24 6.54 -27.66 15.85
N GLY A 25 5.26 -27.63 16.20
CA GLY A 25 4.77 -27.78 17.58
C GLY A 25 5.26 -26.67 18.51
N ARG A 26 5.63 -25.50 17.98
CA ARG A 26 6.22 -24.37 18.69
C ARG A 26 5.73 -23.04 18.12
N PRO A 27 5.78 -21.95 18.91
CA PRO A 27 5.51 -20.62 18.38
C PRO A 27 6.46 -20.28 17.22
N VAL A 28 5.91 -19.69 16.14
CA VAL A 28 6.66 -19.24 14.98
C VAL A 28 6.42 -17.75 14.77
N LYS A 29 7.51 -17.01 14.60
CA LYS A 29 7.50 -15.60 14.22
C LYS A 29 7.90 -15.51 12.75
N LEU A 30 7.04 -14.92 11.92
CA LEU A 30 7.29 -14.66 10.51
C LEU A 30 7.26 -13.16 10.28
N VAL A 31 8.34 -12.61 9.75
CA VAL A 31 8.48 -11.17 9.47
C VAL A 31 9.00 -11.01 8.06
N MET A 32 8.25 -10.28 7.23
CA MET A 32 8.67 -9.94 5.88
C MET A 32 9.72 -8.83 5.91
N SER A 33 10.75 -8.96 5.10
CA SER A 33 11.65 -7.85 4.79
C SER A 33 10.92 -6.76 4.00
N ARG A 34 11.52 -5.59 3.87
CA ARG A 34 10.93 -4.51 3.06
C ARG A 34 10.76 -4.92 1.59
N GLU A 35 11.73 -5.62 1.05
CA GLU A 35 11.67 -6.13 -0.32
C GLU A 35 10.53 -7.15 -0.50
N GLU A 36 10.38 -8.09 0.42
CA GLU A 36 9.29 -9.06 0.40
C GLU A 36 7.92 -8.42 0.52
N VAL A 37 7.76 -7.38 1.34
CA VAL A 37 6.52 -6.61 1.42
C VAL A 37 6.15 -6.02 0.06
N PHE A 38 7.11 -5.45 -0.68
CA PHE A 38 6.85 -4.90 -2.00
C PHE A 38 6.56 -5.96 -3.06
N ARG A 39 7.14 -7.15 -2.96
CA ARG A 39 6.99 -8.22 -3.95
C ARG A 39 5.81 -9.14 -3.67
N ALA A 40 5.46 -9.36 -2.42
CA ALA A 40 4.53 -10.41 -2.00
C ALA A 40 3.23 -9.88 -1.38
N SER A 41 3.09 -8.59 -1.14
CA SER A 41 1.81 -8.00 -0.77
C SER A 41 1.11 -7.36 -1.99
N GLY A 42 -0.20 -7.12 -1.89
CA GLY A 42 -0.99 -6.60 -3.01
C GLY A 42 -0.42 -5.30 -3.59
N PRO A 43 -0.39 -5.16 -4.92
CA PRO A 43 0.15 -3.98 -5.57
C PRO A 43 -0.72 -2.75 -5.30
N THR A 44 -0.06 -1.60 -5.16
CA THR A 44 -0.75 -0.31 -5.20
C THR A 44 -1.08 0.04 -6.65
N SER A 45 -2.24 0.65 -6.88
CA SER A 45 -2.62 1.15 -8.20
C SER A 45 -1.57 2.11 -8.74
N ALA A 46 -1.24 1.98 -10.02
CA ALA A 46 -0.46 3.00 -10.70
C ALA A 46 -1.27 4.31 -10.74
N THR A 47 -0.60 5.42 -10.52
CA THR A 47 -1.24 6.73 -10.44
C THR A 47 -0.57 7.74 -11.38
N SER A 48 -1.37 8.62 -11.95
CA SER A 48 -0.91 9.82 -12.63
C SER A 48 -1.62 11.02 -12.00
N ILE A 49 -0.85 11.98 -11.55
CA ILE A 49 -1.38 13.13 -10.81
C ILE A 49 -0.86 14.42 -11.45
N ASP A 50 -1.78 15.22 -11.97
CA ASP A 50 -1.51 16.55 -12.50
C ASP A 50 -2.00 17.58 -11.48
N VAL A 51 -1.10 18.42 -10.97
CA VAL A 51 -1.42 19.46 -9.99
C VAL A 51 -1.03 20.83 -10.52
N LYS A 52 -1.93 21.80 -10.36
CA LYS A 52 -1.65 23.21 -10.61
C LYS A 52 -1.97 23.99 -9.35
N ILE A 53 -1.05 24.84 -8.93
CA ILE A 53 -1.19 25.71 -7.75
C ILE A 53 -0.88 27.13 -8.16
N GLY A 54 -1.80 28.05 -7.84
CA GLY A 54 -1.59 29.50 -7.92
C GLY A 54 -1.13 30.04 -6.57
N ALA A 55 -0.14 30.92 -6.58
CA ALA A 55 0.33 31.59 -5.38
C ALA A 55 0.68 33.05 -5.69
N THR A 56 0.57 33.90 -4.68
CA THR A 56 1.06 35.27 -4.72
C THR A 56 2.58 35.31 -4.53
N LYS A 57 3.21 36.46 -4.83
CA LYS A 57 4.67 36.59 -4.70
C LYS A 57 5.18 36.47 -3.25
N ASP A 58 4.32 36.70 -2.28
CA ASP A 58 4.58 36.54 -0.85
C ASP A 58 4.29 35.11 -0.34
N GLY A 59 3.99 34.18 -1.26
CA GLY A 59 3.86 32.76 -0.95
C GLY A 59 2.47 32.31 -0.48
N LYS A 60 1.45 33.16 -0.56
CA LYS A 60 0.08 32.80 -0.20
C LYS A 60 -0.58 32.03 -1.34
N ILE A 61 -1.06 30.81 -1.06
CA ILE A 61 -1.79 29.99 -2.03
C ILE A 61 -3.16 30.63 -2.31
N THR A 62 -3.49 30.84 -3.57
CA THR A 62 -4.73 31.48 -4.02
C THR A 62 -5.70 30.51 -4.68
N ALA A 63 -5.19 29.49 -5.36
CA ALA A 63 -6.01 28.49 -6.02
C ALA A 63 -5.23 27.18 -6.18
N GLY A 64 -5.95 26.08 -6.34
CA GLY A 64 -5.37 24.79 -6.67
C GLY A 64 -6.34 23.93 -7.45
N THR A 65 -5.82 23.17 -8.43
CA THR A 65 -6.57 22.11 -9.12
C THR A 65 -5.72 20.85 -9.15
N ALA A 66 -6.37 19.69 -9.04
CA ALA A 66 -5.70 18.41 -9.17
C ALA A 66 -6.55 17.47 -10.01
N THR A 67 -5.91 16.76 -10.95
CA THR A 67 -6.50 15.64 -11.68
C THR A 67 -5.75 14.38 -11.30
N LEU A 68 -6.47 13.43 -10.72
CA LEU A 68 -5.91 12.17 -10.26
C LEU A 68 -6.47 11.04 -11.13
N ARG A 69 -5.58 10.20 -11.66
CA ARG A 69 -5.93 9.01 -12.43
C ARG A 69 -5.32 7.80 -11.76
N TYR A 70 -6.11 6.76 -11.60
CA TYR A 70 -5.70 5.49 -10.98
C TYR A 70 -6.02 4.35 -11.93
N THR A 71 -5.16 3.32 -11.93
CA THR A 71 -5.51 2.06 -12.61
C THR A 71 -6.38 1.21 -11.67
N GLY A 72 -7.53 0.76 -12.19
CA GLY A 72 -8.44 -0.12 -11.44
C GLY A 72 -8.11 -1.61 -11.55
N GLY A 73 -7.12 -1.98 -12.39
CA GLY A 73 -6.83 -3.37 -12.68
C GLY A 73 -7.79 -3.98 -13.72
N PRO A 74 -7.59 -5.26 -14.07
CA PRO A 74 -8.40 -5.93 -15.10
C PRO A 74 -9.77 -6.41 -14.60
N TYR A 75 -9.97 -6.40 -13.29
CA TYR A 75 -11.22 -6.81 -12.66
C TYR A 75 -11.78 -5.66 -11.84
N PRO A 76 -13.00 -5.20 -12.12
CA PRO A 76 -13.67 -4.17 -11.34
C PRO A 76 -14.07 -4.66 -9.94
#